data_eebb28c87ae7129aa827437e2d011ca0
#
_entry.id   eebb28c87ae7129aa827437e2d011ca0
#
_cell.length_a   1.000
_cell.length_b   1.000
_cell.length_c   1.000
_cell.angle_alpha   90.00
_cell.angle_beta   90.00
_cell.angle_gamma   90.00
#
_symmetry.space_group_name_H-M   'P 1'
#
loop_
_entity.id
_entity.type
_entity.pdbx_description
1 polymer ?
#
loop_
_entity_poly.entity_id
_entity_poly.type
_entity_poly.pdbx_seq_one_letter_code
_entity_poly.pdbx_strand_id
1 'polypeptide(L)'
;TLVGLDWGAAQAWLFSMRLVRPLQRLVIMKVPHRDCMRRELRGVRQMLKSCLIFFFKIPWLPEKLLCARRAKAVGDAFTKSAVDRSRFPDAVTDVYREAALRPGAMRSMVNYYRAALRGGRRSSAEELPVIETPTLLVWGLEDVALSKETTDGTDEYVADLTMRFLPDVSHWVPLEAPETVNAMLLAWLVDRPVREAGDVAA
;
A
#
# COMPACT_ATOMS: atom_id res chain seq x y z
N THR A 1 7.95 6.84 15.14
CA THR A 1 6.92 6.12 14.38
C THR A 1 7.09 6.35 12.89
N LEU A 2 6.96 5.30 12.09
CA LEU A 2 6.92 5.37 10.63
C LEU A 2 5.57 4.84 10.14
N VAL A 3 4.92 5.60 9.28
CA VAL A 3 3.61 5.23 8.71
C VAL A 3 3.72 5.23 7.19
N GLY A 4 3.25 4.17 6.56
CA GLY A 4 3.29 4.04 5.10
C GLY A 4 1.99 3.49 4.52
N LEU A 5 1.61 3.99 3.34
CA LEU A 5 0.53 3.49 2.51
C LEU A 5 1.09 3.17 1.13
N ASP A 6 0.66 2.06 0.53
CA ASP A 6 1.04 1.62 -0.82
C ASP A 6 2.57 1.62 -1.01
N TRP A 7 3.13 2.30 -1.99
CA TRP A 7 4.59 2.39 -2.18
C TRP A 7 5.33 2.96 -0.97
N GLY A 8 4.69 3.85 -0.19
CA GLY A 8 5.22 4.32 1.08
C GLY A 8 5.34 3.19 2.12
N ALA A 9 4.36 2.29 2.16
CA ALA A 9 4.39 1.11 3.02
C ALA A 9 5.48 0.11 2.58
N ALA A 10 5.66 -0.10 1.27
CA ALA A 10 6.75 -0.94 0.75
C ALA A 10 8.13 -0.40 1.19
N GLN A 11 8.31 0.91 1.18
CA GLN A 11 9.53 1.55 1.68
C GLN A 11 9.66 1.44 3.20
N ALA A 12 8.55 1.60 3.95
CA ALA A 12 8.54 1.47 5.40
C ALA A 12 8.92 0.05 5.85
N TRP A 13 8.44 -0.98 5.14
CA TRP A 13 8.90 -2.35 5.32
C TRP A 13 10.40 -2.49 5.13
N LEU A 14 10.93 -2.02 4.00
CA LEU A 14 12.37 -2.09 3.70
C LEU A 14 13.21 -1.29 4.72
N PHE A 15 12.72 -0.14 5.15
CA PHE A 15 13.39 0.70 6.15
C PHE A 15 13.55 -0.05 7.48
N SER A 16 12.48 -0.72 7.93
CA SER A 16 12.47 -1.50 9.17
C SER A 16 13.34 -2.76 9.05
N MET A 17 13.15 -3.56 7.99
CA MET A 17 13.92 -4.77 7.73
C MET A 17 15.43 -4.53 7.63
N ARG A 18 15.84 -3.37 7.07
CA ARG A 18 17.26 -3.02 6.93
C ARG A 18 17.83 -2.27 8.12
N LEU A 19 17.05 -2.10 9.17
CA LEU A 19 17.46 -1.42 10.39
C LEU A 19 18.12 -0.06 10.12
N VAL A 20 17.57 0.70 9.15
CA VAL A 20 18.15 1.99 8.71
C VAL A 20 18.25 2.97 9.88
N ARG A 21 17.23 2.98 10.74
CA ARG A 21 17.23 3.65 12.05
C ARG A 21 16.30 2.94 13.02
N PRO A 22 16.51 3.02 14.32
CA PRO A 22 15.57 2.52 15.32
C PRO A 22 14.18 3.14 15.13
N LEU A 23 13.16 2.30 15.16
CA LEU A 23 11.76 2.70 15.14
C LEU A 23 11.10 2.26 16.44
N GLN A 24 10.30 3.12 17.03
CA GLN A 24 9.46 2.77 18.18
C GLN A 24 8.21 2.02 17.71
N ARG A 25 7.66 2.40 16.55
CA ARG A 25 6.44 1.84 15.98
C ARG A 25 6.45 1.91 14.46
N LEU A 26 5.85 0.91 13.86
CA LEU A 26 5.63 0.83 12.41
C LEU A 26 4.14 0.71 12.13
N VAL A 27 3.63 1.46 11.17
CA VAL A 27 2.26 1.33 10.67
C VAL A 27 2.30 1.14 9.16
N ILE A 28 1.71 0.07 8.73
CA ILE A 28 1.65 -0.35 7.33
C ILE A 28 0.20 -0.39 6.87
N MET A 29 -0.08 0.25 5.75
CA MET A 29 -1.39 0.19 5.12
C MET A 29 -1.27 -0.35 3.70
N LYS A 30 -2.03 -1.41 3.40
CA LYS A 30 -2.27 -1.92 2.05
C LYS A 30 -1.05 -2.41 1.25
N VAL A 31 0.03 -2.81 1.90
CA VAL A 31 1.12 -3.54 1.23
C VAL A 31 1.59 -4.67 2.13
N PRO A 32 1.62 -5.92 1.65
CA PRO A 32 2.07 -7.05 2.43
C PRO A 32 3.59 -7.00 2.64
N HIS A 33 4.07 -7.79 3.59
CA HIS A 33 5.50 -8.04 3.72
C HIS A 33 6.07 -8.58 2.40
N ARG A 34 7.29 -8.20 2.07
CA ARG A 34 7.96 -8.57 0.81
C ARG A 34 7.90 -10.07 0.50
N ASP A 35 8.12 -10.90 1.49
CA ASP A 35 8.22 -12.35 1.30
C ASP A 35 6.83 -13.00 1.20
N CYS A 36 5.83 -12.46 1.90
CA CYS A 36 4.43 -12.83 1.72
C CYS A 36 3.95 -12.49 0.29
N MET A 37 4.22 -11.26 -0.18
CA MET A 37 3.92 -10.86 -1.56
C MET A 37 4.57 -11.78 -2.59
N ARG A 38 5.83 -12.16 -2.34
CA ARG A 38 6.58 -13.03 -3.24
C ARG A 38 6.02 -14.45 -3.28
N ARG A 39 5.53 -14.97 -2.15
CA ARG A 39 4.85 -16.26 -2.07
C ARG A 39 3.58 -16.23 -2.93
N GLU A 40 2.76 -15.21 -2.78
CA GLU A 40 1.49 -15.05 -3.49
C GLU A 40 1.67 -14.76 -5.00
N LEU A 41 2.72 -14.04 -5.40
CA LEU A 41 3.03 -13.81 -6.81
C LEU A 41 3.32 -15.10 -7.61
N ARG A 42 3.60 -16.22 -6.93
CA ARG A 42 3.68 -17.54 -7.57
C ARG A 42 2.30 -18.10 -7.94
N GLY A 43 1.25 -17.56 -7.33
CA GLY A 43 -0.15 -17.90 -7.64
C GLY A 43 -0.65 -17.19 -8.91
N VAL A 44 -1.34 -17.91 -9.79
CA VAL A 44 -1.89 -17.38 -11.07
C VAL A 44 -2.83 -16.19 -10.84
N ARG A 45 -3.62 -16.22 -9.77
CA ARG A 45 -4.61 -15.19 -9.44
C ARG A 45 -3.96 -13.81 -9.19
N GLN A 46 -2.90 -13.77 -8.38
CA GLN A 46 -2.19 -12.52 -8.09
C GLN A 46 -1.36 -12.06 -9.29
N MET A 47 -0.81 -12.98 -10.06
CA MET A 47 -0.07 -12.67 -11.29
C MET A 47 -0.96 -11.94 -12.31
N LEU A 48 -2.21 -12.35 -12.47
CA LEU A 48 -3.18 -11.68 -13.34
C LEU A 48 -3.52 -10.27 -12.85
N LYS A 49 -3.69 -10.07 -11.54
CA LYS A 49 -3.89 -8.74 -10.93
C LYS A 49 -2.68 -7.82 -11.15
N SER A 50 -1.49 -8.39 -11.27
CA SER A 50 -0.24 -7.65 -11.45
C SER A 50 0.09 -7.30 -12.91
N CYS A 51 -0.80 -7.57 -13.89
CA CYS A 51 -0.53 -7.32 -15.32
C CYS A 51 -0.19 -5.84 -15.62
N LEU A 52 -0.72 -4.90 -14.85
CA LEU A 52 -0.40 -3.47 -14.94
C LEU A 52 1.09 -3.19 -14.73
N ILE A 53 1.76 -4.00 -13.89
CA ILE A 53 3.20 -3.86 -13.63
C ILE A 53 4.01 -4.13 -14.90
N PHE A 54 3.59 -5.09 -15.72
CA PHE A 54 4.26 -5.37 -16.99
C PHE A 54 4.07 -4.26 -18.01
N PHE A 55 2.89 -3.63 -18.05
CA PHE A 55 2.64 -2.45 -18.86
C PHE A 55 3.62 -1.31 -18.52
N PHE A 56 3.91 -1.09 -17.25
CA PHE A 56 4.86 -0.06 -16.81
C PHE A 56 6.31 -0.30 -17.22
N LYS A 57 6.67 -1.51 -17.70
CA LYS A 57 8.00 -1.76 -18.28
C LYS A 57 8.24 -1.02 -19.61
N ILE A 58 7.17 -0.75 -20.34
CA ILE A 58 7.28 -0.09 -21.65
C ILE A 58 7.83 1.32 -21.43
N PRO A 59 8.87 1.73 -22.17
CA PRO A 59 9.40 3.09 -22.05
C PRO A 59 8.39 4.13 -22.53
N TRP A 60 8.30 5.29 -21.89
CA TRP A 60 7.54 6.49 -22.21
C TRP A 60 6.02 6.33 -22.48
N LEU A 61 5.56 5.16 -22.92
CA LEU A 61 4.15 4.92 -23.26
C LEU A 61 3.21 5.02 -22.05
N PRO A 62 3.50 4.38 -20.90
CA PRO A 62 2.68 4.51 -19.70
C PRO A 62 2.56 5.95 -19.23
N GLU A 63 3.67 6.69 -19.21
CA GLU A 63 3.68 8.09 -18.79
C GLU A 63 2.81 8.95 -19.69
N LYS A 64 2.90 8.75 -21.02
CA LYS A 64 2.09 9.47 -21.99
C LYS A 64 0.60 9.19 -21.81
N LEU A 65 0.23 7.92 -21.64
CA LEU A 65 -1.17 7.51 -21.47
C LEU A 65 -1.75 7.99 -20.13
N LEU A 66 -0.98 7.89 -19.03
CA LEU A 66 -1.40 8.32 -17.71
C LEU A 66 -1.54 9.85 -17.61
N CYS A 67 -0.70 10.62 -18.33
CA CYS A 67 -0.82 12.08 -18.39
C CYS A 67 -1.91 12.55 -19.37
N ALA A 68 -2.41 11.69 -20.25
CA ALA A 68 -3.42 12.07 -21.23
C ALA A 68 -4.70 12.59 -20.53
N ARG A 69 -5.41 13.48 -21.23
CA ARG A 69 -6.68 14.06 -20.73
C ARG A 69 -6.56 14.63 -19.31
N ARG A 70 -5.49 15.41 -19.07
CA ARG A 70 -5.18 15.98 -17.76
C ARG A 70 -5.10 14.92 -16.65
N ALA A 71 -4.36 13.86 -16.91
CA ALA A 71 -4.17 12.72 -16.01
C ALA A 71 -5.50 12.09 -15.52
N LYS A 72 -6.51 12.04 -16.41
CA LYS A 72 -7.82 11.43 -16.06
C LYS A 72 -7.67 10.02 -15.51
N ALA A 73 -6.75 9.21 -16.04
CA ALA A 73 -6.51 7.85 -15.57
C ALA A 73 -6.09 7.78 -14.08
N VAL A 74 -5.42 8.82 -13.58
CA VAL A 74 -5.08 8.93 -12.14
C VAL A 74 -6.33 9.15 -11.31
N GLY A 75 -7.22 10.08 -11.69
CA GLY A 75 -8.50 10.27 -11.00
C GLY A 75 -9.39 9.03 -11.06
N ASP A 76 -9.47 8.41 -12.25
CA ASP A 76 -10.23 7.16 -12.46
C ASP A 76 -9.72 6.00 -11.59
N ALA A 77 -8.43 5.96 -11.26
CA ALA A 77 -7.87 4.94 -10.38
C ALA A 77 -8.49 5.00 -8.97
N PHE A 78 -8.72 6.19 -8.43
CA PHE A 78 -9.42 6.37 -7.16
C PHE A 78 -10.90 5.99 -7.28
N THR A 79 -11.63 6.66 -8.16
CA THR A 79 -13.09 6.53 -8.24
C THR A 79 -13.57 5.16 -8.70
N LYS A 80 -12.78 4.41 -9.49
CA LYS A 80 -13.17 3.08 -9.98
C LYS A 80 -12.81 1.94 -9.03
N SER A 81 -11.81 2.12 -8.18
CA SER A 81 -11.39 1.11 -7.22
C SER A 81 -11.96 1.32 -5.83
N ALA A 82 -12.42 2.52 -5.50
CA ALA A 82 -13.05 2.80 -4.22
C ALA A 82 -14.41 2.11 -4.08
N VAL A 83 -14.71 1.63 -2.87
CA VAL A 83 -16.05 1.17 -2.48
C VAL A 83 -16.93 2.40 -2.28
N ASP A 84 -16.52 3.31 -1.40
CA ASP A 84 -17.23 4.59 -1.21
C ASP A 84 -16.67 5.66 -2.15
N ARG A 85 -17.28 5.76 -3.32
CA ARG A 85 -16.91 6.77 -4.33
C ARG A 85 -17.20 8.21 -3.91
N SER A 86 -18.09 8.42 -2.94
CA SER A 86 -18.41 9.77 -2.44
C SER A 86 -17.21 10.44 -1.76
N ARG A 87 -16.26 9.66 -1.27
CA ARG A 87 -14.99 10.14 -0.69
C ARG A 87 -14.03 10.71 -1.73
N PHE A 88 -14.30 10.54 -3.03
CA PHE A 88 -13.45 10.97 -4.14
C PHE A 88 -14.16 11.92 -5.11
N PRO A 89 -14.73 13.06 -4.63
CA PRO A 89 -15.27 14.07 -5.53
C PRO A 89 -14.16 14.66 -6.42
N ASP A 90 -14.55 15.32 -7.51
CA ASP A 90 -13.60 15.91 -8.45
C ASP A 90 -12.55 16.81 -7.78
N ALA A 91 -12.97 17.59 -6.76
CA ALA A 91 -12.05 18.44 -6.00
C ALA A 91 -10.90 17.66 -5.32
N VAL A 92 -11.15 16.42 -4.87
CA VAL A 92 -10.14 15.55 -4.28
C VAL A 92 -9.28 14.93 -5.37
N THR A 93 -9.90 14.36 -6.40
CA THR A 93 -9.15 13.67 -7.48
C THR A 93 -8.33 14.64 -8.32
N ASP A 94 -8.76 15.89 -8.47
CA ASP A 94 -8.01 16.92 -9.20
C ASP A 94 -6.68 17.28 -8.53
N VAL A 95 -6.61 17.26 -7.19
CA VAL A 95 -5.33 17.46 -6.48
C VAL A 95 -4.31 16.39 -6.89
N TYR A 96 -4.73 15.12 -6.96
CA TYR A 96 -3.84 14.03 -7.39
C TYR A 96 -3.48 14.11 -8.86
N ARG A 97 -4.43 14.50 -9.72
CA ARG A 97 -4.20 14.70 -11.15
C ARG A 97 -3.19 15.82 -11.41
N GLU A 98 -3.34 16.95 -10.72
CA GLU A 98 -2.40 18.07 -10.81
C GLU A 98 -1.01 17.69 -10.29
N ALA A 99 -0.94 16.98 -9.17
CA ALA A 99 0.33 16.47 -8.65
C ALA A 99 1.03 15.54 -9.66
N ALA A 100 0.27 14.66 -10.31
CA ALA A 100 0.79 13.74 -11.32
C ALA A 100 1.30 14.45 -12.59
N LEU A 101 0.76 15.61 -12.92
CA LEU A 101 1.15 16.42 -14.09
C LEU A 101 2.37 17.33 -13.84
N ARG A 102 2.87 17.43 -12.62
CA ARG A 102 4.10 18.18 -12.33
C ARG A 102 5.28 17.62 -13.13
N PRO A 103 6.21 18.45 -13.57
CA PRO A 103 7.38 18.01 -14.34
C PRO A 103 8.11 16.84 -13.64
N GLY A 104 8.25 15.72 -14.33
CA GLY A 104 8.91 14.52 -13.83
C GLY A 104 8.10 13.63 -12.88
N ALA A 105 6.97 14.08 -12.33
CA ALA A 105 6.20 13.33 -11.34
C ALA A 105 5.73 11.97 -11.87
N MET A 106 5.06 11.95 -13.02
CA MET A 106 4.56 10.69 -13.60
C MET A 106 5.69 9.70 -13.89
N ARG A 107 6.81 10.19 -14.42
CA ARG A 107 7.99 9.35 -14.67
C ARG A 107 8.54 8.74 -13.36
N SER A 108 8.58 9.53 -12.31
CA SER A 108 9.03 9.05 -10.98
C SER A 108 8.07 8.00 -10.42
N MET A 109 6.76 8.22 -10.51
CA MET A 109 5.74 7.25 -10.09
C MET A 109 5.89 5.91 -10.83
N VAL A 110 6.00 5.93 -12.15
CA VAL A 110 6.18 4.71 -12.96
C VAL A 110 7.51 4.02 -12.65
N ASN A 111 8.54 4.78 -12.32
CA ASN A 111 9.86 4.22 -11.99
C ASN A 111 9.89 3.41 -10.69
N TYR A 112 8.96 3.60 -9.74
CA TYR A 112 8.82 2.69 -8.59
C TYR A 112 8.58 1.25 -9.06
N TYR A 113 7.64 1.06 -9.96
CA TYR A 113 7.33 -0.26 -10.53
C TYR A 113 8.50 -0.84 -11.31
N ARG A 114 9.18 -0.02 -12.12
CA ARG A 114 10.36 -0.43 -12.89
C ARG A 114 11.51 -0.84 -11.97
N ALA A 115 11.72 -0.10 -10.88
CA ALA A 115 12.76 -0.39 -9.89
C ALA A 115 12.47 -1.70 -9.15
N ALA A 116 11.24 -1.93 -8.72
CA ALA A 116 10.84 -3.16 -8.05
C ALA A 116 11.09 -4.39 -8.92
N LEU A 117 10.78 -4.30 -10.23
CA LEU A 117 11.02 -5.40 -11.16
C LEU A 117 12.52 -5.67 -11.43
N ARG A 118 13.37 -4.62 -11.43
CA ARG A 118 14.82 -4.79 -11.59
C ARG A 118 15.49 -5.33 -10.34
N GLY A 119 15.03 -4.87 -9.17
CA GLY A 119 15.57 -5.28 -7.87
C GLY A 119 15.24 -6.73 -7.49
N GLY A 120 14.17 -7.29 -8.05
CA GLY A 120 13.61 -8.57 -7.64
C GLY A 120 14.58 -9.74 -7.63
N ARG A 121 15.56 -9.82 -8.55
CA ARG A 121 16.57 -10.88 -8.59
C ARG A 121 17.67 -10.70 -7.52
N ARG A 122 18.11 -9.49 -7.25
CA ARG A 122 19.17 -9.20 -6.25
C ARG A 122 18.64 -9.16 -4.82
N SER A 123 17.43 -8.61 -4.62
CA SER A 123 16.77 -8.56 -3.34
C SER A 123 16.21 -9.92 -2.89
N SER A 124 16.10 -10.89 -3.82
CA SER A 124 15.47 -12.19 -3.53
C SER A 124 16.36 -13.16 -2.75
N ALA A 125 17.65 -12.94 -2.71
CA ALA A 125 18.61 -13.80 -2.01
C ALA A 125 19.02 -13.24 -0.63
N GLU A 126 18.56 -12.04 -0.27
CA GLU A 126 18.89 -11.40 1.00
C GLU A 126 17.90 -11.88 2.08
N GLU A 127 18.37 -12.70 3.00
CA GLU A 127 17.65 -12.99 4.23
C GLU A 127 17.69 -11.74 5.12
N LEU A 128 16.54 -11.18 5.38
CA LEU A 128 16.41 -10.02 6.25
C LEU A 128 15.93 -10.48 7.64
N PRO A 129 16.37 -9.81 8.71
CA PRO A 129 15.99 -10.19 10.06
C PRO A 129 14.48 -10.01 10.28
N VAL A 130 13.94 -10.75 11.24
CA VAL A 130 12.59 -10.53 11.77
C VAL A 130 12.49 -9.10 12.29
N ILE A 131 11.38 -8.45 12.02
CA ILE A 131 11.10 -7.09 12.47
C ILE A 131 10.65 -7.13 13.92
N GLU A 132 11.49 -6.61 14.82
CA GLU A 132 11.21 -6.52 16.27
C GLU A 132 10.36 -5.28 16.61
N THR A 133 10.27 -4.32 15.68
CA THR A 133 9.47 -3.10 15.88
C THR A 133 7.98 -3.44 15.95
N PRO A 134 7.25 -3.03 17.02
CA PRO A 134 5.81 -3.18 17.09
C PRO A 134 5.13 -2.63 15.82
N THR A 135 4.37 -3.48 15.13
CA THR A 135 3.84 -3.20 13.81
C THR A 135 2.32 -3.33 13.77
N LEU A 136 1.65 -2.28 13.33
CA LEU A 136 0.23 -2.28 12.99
C LEU A 136 0.06 -2.39 11.48
N LEU A 137 -0.59 -3.45 11.01
CA LEU A 137 -1.00 -3.64 9.63
C LEU A 137 -2.50 -3.38 9.47
N VAL A 138 -2.87 -2.37 8.69
CA VAL A 138 -4.28 -2.04 8.39
C VAL A 138 -4.59 -2.37 6.94
N TRP A 139 -5.68 -3.11 6.71
CA TRP A 139 -6.02 -3.65 5.40
C TRP A 139 -7.49 -3.52 5.06
N GLY A 140 -7.82 -2.88 3.94
CA GLY A 140 -9.17 -2.88 3.37
C GLY A 140 -9.43 -4.19 2.62
N LEU A 141 -10.55 -4.84 2.89
CA LEU A 141 -10.86 -6.16 2.34
C LEU A 141 -11.27 -6.13 0.86
N GLU A 142 -11.80 -4.99 0.38
CA GLU A 142 -12.32 -4.84 -0.97
C GLU A 142 -11.27 -4.33 -1.98
N ASP A 143 -9.99 -4.56 -1.71
CA ASP A 143 -8.92 -4.18 -2.63
C ASP A 143 -8.91 -5.03 -3.89
N VAL A 144 -9.04 -4.36 -5.04
CA VAL A 144 -9.01 -5.02 -6.36
C VAL A 144 -7.60 -5.39 -6.83
N ALA A 145 -6.56 -4.73 -6.26
CA ALA A 145 -5.17 -4.92 -6.66
C ALA A 145 -4.45 -5.97 -5.81
N LEU A 146 -4.64 -5.92 -4.49
CA LEU A 146 -3.97 -6.78 -3.53
C LEU A 146 -5.00 -7.53 -2.69
N SER A 147 -4.97 -8.84 -2.76
CA SER A 147 -5.89 -9.69 -2.00
C SER A 147 -5.42 -9.87 -0.55
N LYS A 148 -6.36 -10.16 0.36
CA LYS A 148 -6.08 -10.39 1.79
C LYS A 148 -5.06 -11.50 2.01
N GLU A 149 -5.10 -12.55 1.21
CA GLU A 149 -4.21 -13.72 1.31
C GLU A 149 -2.73 -13.32 1.20
N THR A 150 -2.44 -12.14 0.61
CA THR A 150 -1.07 -11.61 0.58
C THR A 150 -0.55 -11.21 1.96
N THR A 151 -1.42 -11.10 2.99
CA THR A 151 -1.03 -10.79 4.37
C THR A 151 -0.75 -12.05 5.20
N ASP A 152 -1.13 -13.24 4.71
CA ASP A 152 -0.97 -14.49 5.44
C ASP A 152 0.50 -14.79 5.69
N GLY A 153 0.83 -15.23 6.91
CA GLY A 153 2.20 -15.51 7.34
C GLY A 153 3.06 -14.26 7.56
N THR A 154 2.49 -13.07 7.68
CA THR A 154 3.25 -11.86 8.04
C THR A 154 3.85 -11.98 9.45
N ASP A 155 3.22 -12.73 10.34
CA ASP A 155 3.70 -13.06 11.68
C ASP A 155 5.00 -13.90 11.71
N GLU A 156 5.35 -14.56 10.60
CA GLU A 156 6.65 -15.21 10.45
C GLU A 156 7.82 -14.20 10.36
N TYR A 157 7.52 -12.96 9.99
CA TYR A 157 8.50 -11.90 9.70
C TYR A 157 8.43 -10.71 10.67
N VAL A 158 7.44 -10.68 11.55
CA VAL A 158 7.19 -9.57 12.50
C VAL A 158 6.87 -10.15 13.87
N ALA A 159 7.73 -9.90 14.85
CA ALA A 159 7.60 -10.47 16.18
C ALA A 159 6.40 -9.93 16.97
N ASP A 160 6.13 -8.62 16.86
CA ASP A 160 4.99 -7.96 17.52
C ASP A 160 4.07 -7.35 16.43
N LEU A 161 3.10 -8.14 15.99
CA LEU A 161 2.21 -7.82 14.88
C LEU A 161 0.76 -7.69 15.35
N THR A 162 0.16 -6.53 15.07
CA THR A 162 -1.28 -6.31 15.15
C THR A 162 -1.84 -6.12 13.75
N MET A 163 -2.79 -6.95 13.33
CA MET A 163 -3.48 -6.80 12.04
C MET A 163 -4.92 -6.35 12.24
N ARG A 164 -5.39 -5.42 11.41
CA ARG A 164 -6.78 -4.95 11.39
C ARG A 164 -7.30 -4.93 9.96
N PHE A 165 -8.42 -5.59 9.78
CA PHE A 165 -9.09 -5.71 8.49
C PHE A 165 -10.37 -4.88 8.50
N LEU A 166 -10.51 -4.04 7.46
CA LEU A 166 -11.65 -3.14 7.33
C LEU A 166 -12.57 -3.68 6.23
N PRO A 167 -13.77 -4.19 6.59
CA PRO A 167 -14.78 -4.50 5.59
C PRO A 167 -15.26 -3.23 4.88
N ASP A 168 -15.77 -3.36 3.68
CA ASP A 168 -16.31 -2.26 2.86
C ASP A 168 -15.31 -1.13 2.61
N VAL A 169 -14.01 -1.41 2.66
CA VAL A 169 -12.90 -0.48 2.38
C VAL A 169 -11.97 -1.08 1.34
N SER A 170 -11.63 -0.28 0.34
CA SER A 170 -10.74 -0.70 -0.74
C SER A 170 -9.25 -0.45 -0.43
N HIS A 171 -8.48 -0.16 -1.47
CA HIS A 171 -7.06 0.21 -1.37
C HIS A 171 -6.83 1.51 -0.60
N TRP A 172 -7.76 2.44 -0.65
CA TRP A 172 -7.60 3.82 -0.17
C TRP A 172 -7.97 3.98 1.31
N VAL A 173 -7.51 3.04 2.14
CA VAL A 173 -7.87 2.88 3.56
C VAL A 173 -8.01 4.19 4.35
N PRO A 174 -7.01 5.12 4.38
CA PRO A 174 -7.14 6.34 5.17
C PRO A 174 -8.08 7.39 4.54
N LEU A 175 -8.45 7.20 3.27
CA LEU A 175 -9.34 8.13 2.57
C LEU A 175 -10.80 7.67 2.62
N GLU A 176 -11.02 6.35 2.58
CA GLU A 176 -12.36 5.77 2.65
C GLU A 176 -12.89 5.63 4.09
N ALA A 177 -12.00 5.35 5.05
CA ALA A 177 -12.36 5.15 6.45
C ALA A 177 -11.50 6.00 7.41
N PRO A 178 -11.41 7.34 7.22
CA PRO A 178 -10.51 8.20 7.99
C PRO A 178 -10.79 8.16 9.48
N GLU A 179 -12.06 8.11 9.90
CA GLU A 179 -12.46 8.08 11.30
C GLU A 179 -11.95 6.82 11.99
N THR A 180 -12.17 5.65 11.37
CA THR A 180 -11.73 4.35 11.87
C THR A 180 -10.21 4.26 11.91
N VAL A 181 -9.53 4.66 10.84
CA VAL A 181 -8.07 4.64 10.76
C VAL A 181 -7.44 5.57 11.79
N ASN A 182 -7.97 6.78 11.96
CA ASN A 182 -7.49 7.72 12.97
C ASN A 182 -7.66 7.19 14.39
N ALA A 183 -8.81 6.55 14.70
CA ALA A 183 -9.03 5.93 16.00
C ALA A 183 -8.03 4.78 16.25
N MET A 184 -7.78 3.94 15.25
CA MET A 184 -6.77 2.87 15.32
C MET A 184 -5.36 3.43 15.55
N LEU A 185 -4.97 4.46 14.79
CA LEU A 185 -3.68 5.12 14.93
C LEU A 185 -3.50 5.76 16.30
N LEU A 186 -4.52 6.48 16.81
CA LEU A 186 -4.48 7.09 18.13
C LEU A 186 -4.31 6.03 19.22
N ALA A 187 -5.10 4.95 19.18
CA ALA A 187 -4.96 3.85 20.14
C ALA A 187 -3.55 3.24 20.09
N TRP A 188 -3.06 2.97 18.87
CA TRP A 188 -1.73 2.40 18.64
C TRP A 188 -0.60 3.27 19.19
N LEU A 189 -0.70 4.60 18.98
CA LEU A 189 0.34 5.54 19.39
C LEU A 189 0.44 5.72 20.92
N VAL A 190 -0.63 5.44 21.65
CA VAL A 190 -0.68 5.59 23.12
C VAL A 190 -0.75 4.25 23.89
N ASP A 191 -0.30 3.16 23.25
CA ASP A 191 -0.27 1.82 23.81
C ASP A 191 -1.62 1.28 24.31
N ARG A 192 -2.71 1.68 23.65
CA ARG A 192 -4.04 1.12 23.89
C ARG A 192 -4.35 0.00 22.89
N PRO A 193 -5.18 -0.96 23.28
CA PRO A 193 -5.63 -1.99 22.35
C PRO A 193 -6.29 -1.36 21.13
N VAL A 194 -5.84 -1.74 19.93
CA VAL A 194 -6.47 -1.31 18.69
C VAL A 194 -7.71 -2.17 18.46
N ARG A 195 -8.89 -1.56 18.44
CA ARG A 195 -10.16 -2.28 18.24
C ARG A 195 -10.30 -2.80 16.83
N GLU A 196 -11.15 -3.81 16.64
CA GLU A 196 -11.59 -4.23 15.32
C GLU A 196 -12.46 -3.15 14.66
N ALA A 197 -12.60 -3.19 13.33
CA ALA A 197 -13.34 -2.15 12.59
C ALA A 197 -14.81 -2.05 13.03
N GLY A 198 -15.45 -3.17 13.36
CA GLY A 198 -16.84 -3.21 13.83
C GLY A 198 -17.07 -2.57 15.20
N ASP A 199 -16.02 -2.48 16.01
CA ASP A 199 -16.10 -1.96 17.40
C ASP A 199 -15.83 -0.44 17.47
N VAL A 200 -15.45 0.19 16.38
CA VAL A 200 -15.12 1.62 16.33
C VAL A 200 -16.35 2.48 16.02
N ALA A 201 -17.40 1.88 15.48
CA ALA A 201 -18.64 2.57 15.07
C ALA A 201 -19.73 2.65 16.16
N ALA A 202 -19.43 2.22 17.41
CA ALA A 202 -20.36 2.23 18.53
C ALA A 202 -20.10 3.36 19.55
#